data_7524d301e3fe97c219ceb12dc2854ae4
#
_entry.id   7524d301e3fe97c219ceb12dc2854ae4
#
_cell.length_a   1.000
_cell.length_b   1.000
_cell.length_c   1.000
_cell.angle_alpha   90.00
_cell.angle_beta   90.00
_cell.angle_gamma   90.00
#
_symmetry.space_group_name_H-M   'P 1'
#
loop_
_entity.id
_entity.type
_entity.pdbx_description
1 polymer ?
#
loop_
_entity_poly.entity_id
_entity_poly.type
_entity_poly.pdbx_seq_one_letter_code
_entity_poly.pdbx_strand_id
1 'polypeptide(L)'
;MKRTPLKRTGRISPVSKRRRARDASYPSSRTAIYERAEGMCEARCTTSCAGDGHQVHHVAGRDGPDPHRLGSLLLVCAACHAVIHANPEWAYGAGLMVSRHGGAA
;
A
#
# COMPACT_ATOMS: atom_id res chain seq x y z
N MET A 1 -35.24 -24.27 2.25
CA MET A 1 -35.23 -23.52 2.07
C MET A 1 -34.68 -22.92 1.54
N LYS A 2 -34.63 -22.49 1.25
CA LYS A 2 -34.10 -21.82 0.65
C LYS A 2 -33.77 -20.71 0.93
N ARG A 3 -33.09 -20.48 0.97
CA ARG A 3 -32.78 -19.49 1.21
C ARG A 3 -32.59 -18.73 0.28
N THR A 4 -32.83 -17.87 0.26
CA THR A 4 -32.75 -17.04 -0.60
C THR A 4 -31.63 -16.41 -0.53
N PRO A 5 -31.06 -16.22 -1.27
CA PRO A 5 -29.94 -15.62 -1.28
C PRO A 5 -30.02 -14.32 -1.11
N LEU A 6 -29.80 -13.88 -0.56
CA LEU A 6 -29.81 -12.73 -0.35
C LEU A 6 -29.42 -11.99 -1.24
N LYS A 7 -29.66 -11.61 -1.73
CA LYS A 7 -29.41 -10.87 -2.54
C LYS A 7 -28.76 -9.93 -2.24
N ARG A 8 -27.97 -9.76 -2.09
CA ARG A 8 -27.28 -8.87 -1.86
C ARG A 8 -27.40 -8.00 -2.63
N THR A 9 -27.97 -7.71 -3.00
CA THR A 9 -28.19 -6.87 -3.76
C THR A 9 -27.36 -5.91 -3.70
N GLY A 10 -26.50 -6.05 -3.85
CA GLY A 10 -25.73 -5.06 -4.09
C GLY A 10 -25.38 -4.37 -3.10
N ARG A 11 -25.42 -4.78 -2.31
CA ARG A 11 -25.23 -4.08 -1.42
C ARG A 11 -24.02 -4.02 -0.93
N ILE A 12 -23.16 -4.42 -1.43
CA ILE A 12 -21.95 -4.11 -1.14
C ILE A 12 -21.82 -2.78 -1.33
N SER A 13 -21.35 -2.04 -0.50
CA SER A 13 -21.14 -0.71 -0.68
C SER A 13 -20.34 -0.52 -1.86
N PRO A 14 -20.79 0.13 -2.83
CA PRO A 14 -20.00 0.35 -4.02
C PRO A 14 -18.86 1.27 -3.73
N VAL A 15 -17.77 1.04 -4.36
CA VAL A 15 -16.65 1.96 -4.31
C VAL A 15 -17.09 3.25 -4.99
N SER A 16 -16.82 4.39 -4.39
CA SER A 16 -17.24 5.65 -4.97
C SER A 16 -16.53 5.90 -6.29
N LYS A 17 -17.14 6.72 -7.12
CA LYS A 17 -16.51 7.09 -8.38
C LYS A 17 -15.16 7.72 -8.16
N ARG A 18 -15.06 8.57 -7.16
CA ARG A 18 -13.80 9.24 -6.86
C ARG A 18 -12.74 8.24 -6.50
N ARG A 19 -13.08 7.27 -5.67
CA ARG A 19 -12.12 6.26 -5.27
C ARG A 19 -11.73 5.38 -6.44
N ARG A 20 -12.69 5.04 -7.28
CA ARG A 20 -12.41 4.20 -8.44
C ARG A 20 -11.47 4.90 -9.39
N ALA A 21 -11.71 6.18 -9.63
CA ALA A 21 -10.85 6.96 -10.50
C ALA A 21 -9.45 7.08 -9.92
N ARG A 22 -9.37 7.28 -8.61
CA ARG A 22 -8.09 7.40 -7.93
C ARG A 22 -7.29 6.12 -8.02
N ASP A 23 -7.97 4.97 -7.89
CA ASP A 23 -7.30 3.69 -7.89
C ASP A 23 -7.04 3.14 -9.29
N ALA A 24 -7.54 3.80 -10.31
CA ALA A 24 -7.38 3.31 -11.68
C ALA A 24 -5.92 3.25 -12.10
N SER A 25 -5.07 4.07 -11.51
CA SER A 25 -3.64 4.08 -11.85
C SER A 25 -2.84 3.03 -11.12
N TYR A 26 -3.46 2.33 -10.17
CA TYR A 26 -2.69 1.44 -9.31
C TYR A 26 -1.97 0.32 -10.06
N PRO A 27 -2.60 -0.36 -11.04
CA PRO A 27 -1.87 -1.41 -11.74
C PRO A 27 -0.63 -0.90 -12.45
N SER A 28 -0.69 0.27 -13.06
CA SER A 28 0.48 0.86 -13.71
C SER A 28 1.54 1.24 -12.70
N SER A 29 1.12 1.82 -11.58
CA SER A 29 2.05 2.19 -10.53
C SER A 29 2.75 0.97 -9.98
N ARG A 30 2.00 -0.10 -9.78
CA ARG A 30 2.56 -1.33 -9.26
C ARG A 30 3.62 -1.89 -10.21
N THR A 31 3.33 -1.90 -11.49
CA THR A 31 4.29 -2.36 -12.50
C THR A 31 5.55 -1.51 -12.47
N ALA A 32 5.37 -0.19 -12.42
CA ALA A 32 6.51 0.71 -12.41
C ALA A 32 7.38 0.54 -11.17
N ILE A 33 6.76 0.27 -10.01
CA ILE A 33 7.51 0.02 -8.80
C ILE A 33 8.32 -1.26 -8.91
N TYR A 34 7.74 -2.32 -9.47
CA TYR A 34 8.48 -3.56 -9.66
C TYR A 34 9.67 -3.35 -10.59
N GLU A 35 9.49 -2.55 -11.62
CA GLU A 35 10.57 -2.27 -12.55
C GLU A 35 11.65 -1.42 -11.90
N ARG A 36 11.24 -0.40 -11.15
CA ARG A 36 12.20 0.46 -10.46
C ARG A 36 13.04 -0.33 -9.46
N ALA A 37 12.39 -1.20 -8.72
CA ALA A 37 13.05 -1.98 -7.66
C ALA A 37 13.73 -3.23 -8.19
N GLU A 38 13.48 -3.56 -9.46
CA GLU A 38 14.00 -4.78 -10.07
C GLU A 38 13.58 -6.01 -9.27
N GLY A 39 12.37 -5.97 -8.73
CA GLY A 39 11.84 -7.07 -7.96
C GLY A 39 12.40 -7.22 -6.56
N MET A 40 13.21 -6.28 -6.12
CA MET A 40 13.86 -6.38 -4.83
C MET A 40 13.13 -5.57 -3.77
N CYS A 41 13.23 -6.00 -2.51
CA CYS A 41 12.65 -5.25 -1.41
C CYS A 41 13.41 -3.93 -1.25
N GLU A 42 12.69 -2.83 -1.29
CA GLU A 42 13.30 -1.51 -1.20
C GLU A 42 13.52 -1.05 0.24
N ALA A 43 12.87 -1.69 1.22
CA ALA A 43 13.02 -1.28 2.60
C ALA A 43 14.22 -1.94 3.28
N ARG A 44 14.35 -3.23 3.11
CA ARG A 44 15.47 -4.00 3.69
C ARG A 44 15.70 -3.63 5.14
N CYS A 45 14.63 -3.58 5.90
CA CYS A 45 14.71 -3.00 7.23
C CYS A 45 14.73 -4.02 8.36
N THR A 46 14.83 -5.28 8.04
CA THR A 46 14.90 -6.31 9.07
C THR A 46 15.83 -7.41 8.61
N THR A 47 16.41 -8.13 9.55
CA THR A 47 17.27 -9.25 9.23
C THR A 47 16.50 -10.39 8.59
N SER A 48 15.17 -10.39 8.74
CA SER A 48 14.33 -11.39 8.10
C SER A 48 13.94 -10.99 6.69
N CYS A 49 14.47 -9.90 6.16
CA CYS A 49 14.15 -9.46 4.82
C CYS A 49 14.47 -10.55 3.82
N ALA A 50 13.50 -10.85 2.97
CA ALA A 50 13.67 -11.92 1.99
C ALA A 50 14.54 -11.51 0.80
N GLY A 51 14.81 -10.23 0.65
CA GLY A 51 15.54 -9.72 -0.50
C GLY A 51 14.64 -9.36 -1.66
N ASP A 52 13.64 -10.17 -1.92
CA ASP A 52 12.67 -9.92 -2.99
C ASP A 52 11.51 -9.13 -2.44
N GLY A 53 10.90 -8.29 -3.26
CA GLY A 53 9.73 -7.54 -2.87
C GLY A 53 8.49 -8.11 -3.52
N HIS A 54 7.42 -8.22 -2.76
CA HIS A 54 6.18 -8.78 -3.25
C HIS A 54 4.98 -7.90 -2.95
N GLN A 55 5.12 -6.94 -2.07
CA GLN A 55 4.01 -6.12 -1.61
C GLN A 55 4.32 -4.67 -1.83
N VAL A 56 3.30 -3.90 -2.13
CA VAL A 56 3.47 -2.47 -2.32
C VAL A 56 3.05 -1.77 -1.04
N HIS A 57 3.96 -1.05 -0.45
CA HIS A 57 3.73 -0.31 0.78
C HIS A 57 3.45 1.14 0.43
N HIS A 58 2.34 1.66 0.93
CA HIS A 58 1.96 3.05 0.72
C HIS A 58 2.53 3.87 1.86
N VAL A 59 3.62 4.56 1.60
CA VAL A 59 4.36 5.30 2.62
C VAL A 59 3.47 6.34 3.31
N ALA A 60 2.65 7.03 2.55
CA ALA A 60 1.76 8.05 3.11
C ALA A 60 0.34 7.52 3.33
N GLY A 61 0.14 6.23 3.29
CA GLY A 61 -1.18 5.63 3.44
C GLY A 61 -1.95 5.63 2.14
N ARG A 62 -3.14 5.06 2.17
CA ARG A 62 -3.94 4.90 0.95
C ARG A 62 -5.00 5.96 0.79
N ASP A 63 -5.14 6.84 1.77
CA ASP A 63 -6.10 7.94 1.68
C ASP A 63 -5.43 9.13 1.03
N GLY A 64 -6.17 10.05 0.58
CA GLY A 64 -5.60 11.23 -0.03
C GLY A 64 -5.84 11.24 -1.52
N PRO A 65 -5.51 12.33 -2.19
CA PRO A 65 -5.87 12.49 -3.59
C PRO A 65 -5.06 11.64 -4.55
N ASP A 66 -3.83 11.29 -4.20
CA ASP A 66 -2.99 10.53 -5.11
C ASP A 66 -2.16 9.53 -4.32
N PRO A 67 -2.80 8.51 -3.76
CA PRO A 67 -2.07 7.57 -2.90
C PRO A 67 -1.17 6.62 -3.66
N HIS A 68 -1.30 6.55 -4.97
CA HIS A 68 -0.56 5.59 -5.78
C HIS A 68 0.57 6.23 -6.59
N ARG A 69 0.95 7.45 -6.25
CA ARG A 69 2.04 8.05 -6.99
C ARG A 69 3.35 7.36 -6.61
N LEU A 70 4.24 7.26 -7.57
CA LEU A 70 5.45 6.45 -7.40
C LEU A 70 6.31 6.87 -6.23
N GLY A 71 6.38 8.17 -5.96
CA GLY A 71 7.19 8.66 -4.86
C GLY A 71 6.68 8.27 -3.49
N SER A 72 5.45 7.78 -3.40
CA SER A 72 4.85 7.36 -2.14
C SER A 72 4.75 5.86 -2.01
N LEU A 73 5.35 5.12 -2.90
CA LEU A 73 5.23 3.67 -2.88
C LEU A 73 6.60 3.01 -2.76
N LEU A 74 6.63 1.91 -2.04
CA LEU A 74 7.82 1.09 -1.94
C LEU A 74 7.44 -0.36 -2.18
N LEU A 75 8.30 -1.08 -2.88
CA LEU A 75 8.15 -2.51 -3.01
C LEU A 75 8.85 -3.15 -1.82
N VAL A 76 8.16 -3.97 -1.06
CA VAL A 76 8.72 -4.55 0.15
C VAL A 76 8.39 -6.02 0.23
N CYS A 77 9.17 -6.76 1.02
CA CYS A 77 8.82 -8.14 1.30
C CYS A 77 7.85 -8.17 2.48
N ALA A 78 7.22 -9.32 2.69
CA ALA A 78 6.24 -9.45 3.76
C ALA A 78 6.85 -9.17 5.13
N ALA A 79 8.08 -9.61 5.36
CA ALA A 79 8.72 -9.40 6.66
C ALA A 79 8.97 -7.92 6.94
N CYS A 80 9.49 -7.20 5.96
CA CYS A 80 9.73 -5.76 6.13
C CYS A 80 8.42 -5.00 6.28
N HIS A 81 7.40 -5.38 5.49
CA HIS A 81 6.11 -4.72 5.57
C HIS A 81 5.50 -4.90 6.96
N ALA A 82 5.62 -6.09 7.52
CA ALA A 82 5.12 -6.36 8.87
C ALA A 82 5.86 -5.55 9.92
N VAL A 83 7.17 -5.41 9.79
CA VAL A 83 7.96 -4.64 10.73
C VAL A 83 7.58 -3.17 10.67
N ILE A 84 7.37 -2.63 9.47
CA ILE A 84 6.98 -1.24 9.31
C ILE A 84 5.66 -0.99 10.04
N HIS A 85 4.68 -1.84 9.84
CA HIS A 85 3.37 -1.64 10.45
C HIS A 85 3.34 -1.93 11.94
N ALA A 86 4.24 -2.76 12.43
CA ALA A 86 4.30 -3.06 13.85
C ALA A 86 5.05 -2.00 14.65
N ASN A 87 5.82 -1.16 13.97
CA ASN A 87 6.66 -0.18 14.65
C ASN A 87 6.51 1.19 14.00
N PRO A 88 5.32 1.81 14.11
CA PRO A 88 5.06 3.03 13.39
C PRO A 88 5.97 4.19 13.77
N GLU A 89 6.32 4.34 15.03
CA GLU A 89 7.19 5.44 15.41
C GLU A 89 8.55 5.32 14.74
N TRP A 90 9.09 4.13 14.75
CA TRP A 90 10.34 3.89 14.08
C TRP A 90 10.22 4.11 12.58
N ALA A 91 9.12 3.66 12.00
CA ALA A 91 8.91 3.79 10.56
C ALA A 91 8.81 5.26 10.15
N TYR A 92 8.14 6.07 10.95
CA TYR A 92 8.09 7.51 10.66
C TYR A 92 9.48 8.12 10.75
N GLY A 93 10.27 7.76 11.75
CA GLY A 93 11.62 8.27 11.87
C GLY A 93 12.53 7.85 10.75
N ALA A 94 12.29 6.66 10.18
CA ALA A 94 13.11 6.14 9.09
C ALA A 94 12.64 6.59 7.71
N GLY A 95 11.53 7.32 7.64
CA GLY A 95 10.99 7.74 6.36
C GLY A 95 10.19 6.69 5.64
N LEU A 96 9.87 5.59 6.32
CA LEU A 96 9.09 4.52 5.72
C LEU A 96 7.60 4.72 5.89
N MET A 97 7.21 5.69 6.69
CA MET A 97 5.84 6.16 6.78
C MET A 97 5.89 7.67 6.93
N VAL A 98 4.96 8.34 6.28
CA VAL A 98 4.91 9.79 6.31
C VAL A 98 3.47 10.20 6.55
N SER A 99 3.26 11.18 7.41
CA SER A 99 1.94 11.68 7.66
C SER A 99 1.45 12.45 6.44
N ARG A 100 0.29 12.09 5.95
CA ARG A 100 -0.26 12.82 4.83
C ARG A 100 -0.79 14.18 5.25
N HIS A 101 -0.83 14.45 6.55
CA HIS A 101 -1.24 15.75 7.04
C HIS A 101 -0.04 16.67 7.20
N GLY A 102 1.07 16.28 6.66
CA GLY A 102 2.19 17.15 6.52
C GLY A 102 3.13 17.20 7.67
N GLY A 103 2.87 16.64 8.68
CA GLY A 103 3.79 16.75 9.73
C GLY A 103 4.73 15.65 9.66
N ALA A 104 5.90 15.92 9.68
CA ALA A 104 6.81 14.90 9.79
C ALA A 104 6.66 14.51 11.17
N ALA A 105 6.53 13.42 11.46
CA ALA A 105 6.25 13.07 12.81
C ALA A 105 7.40 13.29 13.73
#